data_49bf59c4dd10b4b1fb152e2dac8fa950
#
_entry.id   49bf59c4dd10b4b1fb152e2dac8fa950
#
_cell.length_a   1.000
_cell.length_b   1.000
_cell.length_c   1.000
_cell.angle_alpha   90.00
_cell.angle_beta   90.00
_cell.angle_gamma   90.00
#
_symmetry.space_group_name_H-M   'P 1'
#
loop_
_entity.id
_entity.type
_entity.pdbx_description
1 polymer ?
#
loop_
_entity_poly.entity_id
_entity_poly.type
_entity_poly.pdbx_seq_one_letter_code
_entity_poly.pdbx_strand_id
1 'polypeptide(L)'
;MYKPLELFIGLRYTRAKRRNHFISFISLISMLGIMLGVVALIAVLSVMNGFHKEVRERILGMTSHATISSYQNNLTEWQEAMQLSTKNPHVVGQAPFIEAQTMLTNGQKVSGAILRGILPAYEPRVSEVGEHMLAGRLDQLAAGEFDIILGKELAQLLGVGVGDKVTVVTPQIRVTPAGAMPRLKRFTVAGIFEVGMGEYDRGLALIHMQDAARLLKLEEGVTGVRLKLDDLYLAPEVSRELAEQLPGVYRVSDWTFQHRNFFSALRTEKRMMSLILFLIVAVAAFNIVSTLVMVVTDKQSDIAILRTLGISPRSVMGIFIIQGATIGFVGTLLGIGGGILLSLNLESIVKSIEQLFNVNFLDPNIYYISTLPSDLHWDDVGTISISAFLITLVATLYPAWRASRTQPAEALRYE
;
A
#
# COMPACT_ATOMS: atom_id res chain seq x y z
N MET A 1 -31.54 -40.43 -22.41
CA MET A 1 -32.19 -39.21 -21.91
C MET A 1 -31.19 -38.44 -21.08
N TYR A 2 -30.71 -37.30 -21.58
CA TYR A 2 -29.78 -36.47 -20.82
C TYR A 2 -30.54 -35.86 -19.63
N LYS A 3 -30.22 -36.27 -18.44
CA LYS A 3 -30.69 -35.66 -17.18
C LYS A 3 -29.56 -34.90 -16.53
N PRO A 4 -29.78 -33.64 -16.08
CA PRO A 4 -31.07 -32.94 -16.05
C PRO A 4 -31.33 -32.16 -17.35
N LEU A 5 -32.60 -32.12 -17.78
CA LEU A 5 -33.05 -31.45 -18.99
C LEU A 5 -32.71 -29.94 -18.99
N GLU A 6 -32.75 -29.32 -17.81
CA GLU A 6 -32.46 -27.92 -17.58
C GLU A 6 -31.00 -27.59 -17.97
N LEU A 7 -30.05 -28.46 -17.62
CA LEU A 7 -28.64 -28.29 -17.97
C LEU A 7 -28.43 -28.35 -19.50
N PHE A 8 -29.06 -29.32 -20.15
CA PHE A 8 -28.94 -29.49 -21.59
C PHE A 8 -29.50 -28.29 -22.36
N ILE A 9 -30.68 -27.80 -21.99
CA ILE A 9 -31.32 -26.65 -22.65
C ILE A 9 -30.58 -25.38 -22.31
N GLY A 10 -30.15 -25.16 -21.04
CA GLY A 10 -29.42 -23.99 -20.61
C GLY A 10 -28.07 -23.82 -21.34
N LEU A 11 -27.31 -24.90 -21.45
CA LEU A 11 -26.03 -24.88 -22.21
C LEU A 11 -26.25 -24.71 -23.71
N ARG A 12 -27.36 -25.24 -24.25
CA ARG A 12 -27.67 -25.06 -25.67
C ARG A 12 -28.08 -23.61 -25.98
N TYR A 13 -28.73 -22.91 -25.06
CA TYR A 13 -29.12 -21.51 -25.24
C TYR A 13 -27.88 -20.58 -25.22
N THR A 14 -26.80 -20.90 -24.48
CA THR A 14 -25.57 -20.17 -24.57
C THR A 14 -24.82 -20.38 -25.88
N ARG A 15 -25.03 -21.52 -26.57
CA ARG A 15 -24.29 -21.94 -27.79
C ARG A 15 -25.13 -21.84 -29.09
N ALA A 16 -26.27 -21.14 -29.10
CA ALA A 16 -27.23 -21.16 -30.21
C ALA A 16 -26.53 -20.78 -31.56
N LYS A 17 -26.48 -21.81 -32.47
CA LYS A 17 -26.01 -21.67 -33.84
C LYS A 17 -27.23 -21.38 -34.77
N ARG A 18 -27.08 -20.38 -35.62
CA ARG A 18 -27.69 -20.21 -36.95
C ARG A 18 -28.91 -19.27 -37.17
N ARG A 19 -29.63 -18.70 -36.20
CA ARG A 19 -30.66 -17.73 -36.59
C ARG A 19 -30.71 -16.39 -35.82
N ASN A 20 -30.01 -16.28 -34.67
CA ASN A 20 -29.96 -15.05 -33.91
C ASN A 20 -28.54 -14.73 -33.50
N HIS A 21 -27.74 -14.14 -34.40
CA HIS A 21 -26.42 -13.55 -34.09
C HIS A 21 -26.52 -12.57 -32.93
N PHE A 22 -27.66 -11.94 -32.74
CA PHE A 22 -27.92 -10.94 -31.74
C PHE A 22 -27.87 -11.50 -30.29
N ILE A 23 -28.46 -12.64 -29.99
CA ILE A 23 -28.43 -13.27 -28.65
C ILE A 23 -27.03 -13.73 -28.28
N SER A 24 -26.33 -14.34 -29.25
CA SER A 24 -24.93 -14.75 -29.05
C SER A 24 -24.01 -13.53 -28.79
N PHE A 25 -24.23 -12.44 -29.51
CA PHE A 25 -23.53 -11.18 -29.34
C PHE A 25 -23.78 -10.54 -27.95
N ILE A 26 -25.02 -10.51 -27.49
CA ILE A 26 -25.40 -9.98 -26.17
C ILE A 26 -24.77 -10.83 -25.04
N SER A 27 -24.82 -12.17 -25.15
CA SER A 27 -24.18 -13.06 -24.18
C SER A 27 -22.66 -12.87 -24.15
N LEU A 28 -22.04 -12.64 -25.31
CA LEU A 28 -20.61 -12.31 -25.43
C LEU A 28 -20.28 -10.98 -24.73
N ILE A 29 -21.08 -9.93 -24.96
CA ILE A 29 -20.89 -8.63 -24.30
C ILE A 29 -20.98 -8.77 -22.78
N SER A 30 -21.95 -9.53 -22.27
CA SER A 30 -22.07 -9.76 -20.82
C SER A 30 -20.86 -10.51 -20.27
N MET A 31 -20.38 -11.53 -20.99
CA MET A 31 -19.19 -12.29 -20.61
C MET A 31 -17.93 -11.40 -20.61
N LEU A 32 -17.78 -10.56 -21.64
CA LEU A 32 -16.70 -9.58 -21.73
C LEU A 32 -16.80 -8.52 -20.61
N GLY A 33 -18.00 -8.07 -20.27
CA GLY A 33 -18.23 -7.13 -19.17
C GLY A 33 -17.77 -7.69 -17.81
N ILE A 34 -18.12 -8.95 -17.50
CA ILE A 34 -17.67 -9.63 -16.29
C ILE A 34 -16.14 -9.82 -16.32
N MET A 35 -15.63 -10.31 -17.46
CA MET A 35 -14.21 -10.53 -17.65
C MET A 35 -13.42 -9.23 -17.40
N LEU A 36 -13.78 -8.12 -18.05
CA LEU A 36 -13.11 -6.82 -17.89
C LEU A 36 -13.22 -6.31 -16.45
N GLY A 37 -14.40 -6.46 -15.82
CA GLY A 37 -14.56 -6.11 -14.42
C GLY A 37 -13.61 -6.87 -13.49
N VAL A 38 -13.52 -8.18 -13.63
CA VAL A 38 -12.63 -9.04 -12.84
C VAL A 38 -11.15 -8.73 -13.14
N VAL A 39 -10.77 -8.54 -14.41
CA VAL A 39 -9.41 -8.12 -14.81
C VAL A 39 -9.03 -6.81 -14.15
N ALA A 40 -9.88 -5.80 -14.25
CA ALA A 40 -9.62 -4.48 -13.69
C ALA A 40 -9.46 -4.55 -12.16
N LEU A 41 -10.31 -5.34 -11.47
CA LEU A 41 -10.25 -5.50 -10.03
C LEU A 41 -8.95 -6.17 -9.57
N ILE A 42 -8.56 -7.28 -10.22
CA ILE A 42 -7.32 -7.98 -9.89
C ILE A 42 -6.11 -7.07 -10.15
N ALA A 43 -6.07 -6.39 -11.30
CA ALA A 43 -4.97 -5.51 -11.64
C ALA A 43 -4.84 -4.33 -10.67
N VAL A 44 -5.94 -3.65 -10.35
CA VAL A 44 -5.93 -2.49 -9.44
C VAL A 44 -5.50 -2.90 -8.04
N LEU A 45 -6.04 -4.02 -7.50
CA LEU A 45 -5.63 -4.49 -6.17
C LEU A 45 -4.16 -4.94 -6.15
N SER A 46 -3.68 -5.60 -7.21
CA SER A 46 -2.26 -5.99 -7.30
C SER A 46 -1.33 -4.78 -7.31
N VAL A 47 -1.69 -3.69 -8.03
CA VAL A 47 -0.94 -2.43 -8.01
C VAL A 47 -0.95 -1.81 -6.63
N MET A 48 -2.12 -1.75 -5.99
CA MET A 48 -2.25 -1.17 -4.64
C MET A 48 -1.44 -1.96 -3.61
N ASN A 49 -1.48 -3.29 -3.66
CA ASN A 49 -0.68 -4.13 -2.77
C ASN A 49 0.82 -3.89 -3.00
N GLY A 50 1.25 -3.85 -4.27
CA GLY A 50 2.64 -3.56 -4.64
C GLY A 50 3.09 -2.17 -4.17
N PHE A 51 2.27 -1.15 -4.37
CA PHE A 51 2.54 0.20 -3.90
C PHE A 51 2.63 0.26 -2.36
N HIS A 52 1.69 -0.36 -1.65
CA HIS A 52 1.70 -0.42 -0.19
C HIS A 52 2.94 -1.14 0.35
N LYS A 53 3.35 -2.22 -0.33
CA LYS A 53 4.55 -2.98 0.04
C LYS A 53 5.81 -2.14 -0.16
N GLU A 54 6.00 -1.56 -1.33
CA GLU A 54 7.17 -0.74 -1.67
C GLU A 54 7.31 0.48 -0.74
N VAL A 55 6.22 1.24 -0.56
CA VAL A 55 6.22 2.39 0.37
C VAL A 55 6.51 1.95 1.80
N ARG A 56 5.94 0.81 2.21
CA ARG A 56 6.17 0.28 3.56
C ARG A 56 7.62 -0.14 3.75
N GLU A 57 8.21 -0.91 2.82
CA GLU A 57 9.60 -1.36 2.91
C GLU A 57 10.56 -0.17 2.97
N ARG A 58 10.32 0.87 2.19
CA ARG A 58 11.13 2.10 2.22
C ARG A 58 11.00 2.86 3.55
N ILE A 59 9.76 3.08 4.03
CA ILE A 59 9.54 3.74 5.33
C ILE A 59 10.24 2.97 6.44
N LEU A 60 10.20 1.65 6.41
CA LEU A 60 10.61 0.80 7.51
C LEU A 60 12.11 0.46 7.52
N GLY A 61 12.78 0.50 6.37
CA GLY A 61 14.23 0.37 6.30
C GLY A 61 14.98 1.52 7.02
N MET A 62 14.32 2.68 7.15
CA MET A 62 14.90 3.88 7.76
C MET A 62 14.36 4.20 9.14
N THR A 63 13.16 3.73 9.46
CA THR A 63 12.48 4.01 10.73
C THR A 63 12.81 2.93 11.74
N SER A 64 13.16 3.33 12.97
CA SER A 64 13.24 2.37 14.07
C SER A 64 11.88 1.72 14.32
N HIS A 65 11.87 0.39 14.52
CA HIS A 65 10.63 -0.37 14.72
C HIS A 65 9.95 0.01 16.04
N ALA A 66 10.75 0.26 17.08
CA ALA A 66 10.30 0.81 18.35
C ALA A 66 11.33 1.77 18.92
N THR A 67 10.90 2.65 19.80
CA THR A 67 11.77 3.64 20.46
C THR A 67 11.41 3.70 21.94
N ILE A 68 12.42 3.55 22.79
CA ILE A 68 12.32 3.81 24.23
C ILE A 68 12.81 5.22 24.48
N SER A 69 11.98 6.05 25.12
CA SER A 69 12.33 7.44 25.46
C SER A 69 11.84 7.78 26.86
N SER A 70 12.26 8.93 27.38
CA SER A 70 11.71 9.48 28.63
C SER A 70 10.62 10.51 28.32
N TYR A 71 9.66 10.68 29.21
CA TYR A 71 8.68 11.77 29.13
C TYR A 71 9.32 13.17 29.21
N GLN A 72 10.52 13.27 29.78
CA GLN A 72 11.27 14.52 29.89
C GLN A 72 12.25 14.74 28.70
N ASN A 73 12.21 13.90 27.66
CA ASN A 73 13.13 13.91 26.52
C ASN A 73 14.61 13.79 26.89
N ASN A 74 14.91 13.28 28.09
CA ASN A 74 16.25 12.98 28.56
C ASN A 74 16.25 11.64 29.29
N LEU A 75 16.83 10.63 28.67
CA LEU A 75 16.94 9.28 29.19
C LEU A 75 18.35 9.09 29.73
N THR A 76 18.52 9.22 31.04
CA THR A 76 19.84 9.08 31.71
C THR A 76 20.26 7.61 31.83
N GLU A 77 19.34 6.71 32.09
CA GLU A 77 19.60 5.28 32.29
C GLU A 77 19.43 4.46 31.00
N TRP A 78 19.91 5.03 29.86
CA TRP A 78 19.73 4.40 28.55
C TRP A 78 20.46 3.07 28.40
N GLN A 79 21.59 2.86 29.11
CA GLN A 79 22.32 1.58 29.11
C GLN A 79 21.49 0.47 29.75
N GLU A 80 20.78 0.78 30.84
CA GLU A 80 19.88 -0.17 31.50
C GLU A 80 18.67 -0.48 30.61
N ALA A 81 18.09 0.53 29.97
CA ALA A 81 17.00 0.34 29.00
C ALA A 81 17.42 -0.56 27.82
N MET A 82 18.67 -0.43 27.34
CA MET A 82 19.23 -1.33 26.31
C MET A 82 19.39 -2.76 26.84
N GLN A 83 19.93 -2.94 28.04
CA GLN A 83 20.11 -4.28 28.63
C GLN A 83 18.77 -4.99 28.86
N LEU A 84 17.76 -4.27 29.33
CA LEU A 84 16.43 -4.83 29.54
C LEU A 84 15.75 -5.20 28.23
N SER A 85 15.83 -4.32 27.22
CA SER A 85 15.21 -4.60 25.92
C SER A 85 15.90 -5.74 25.16
N THR A 86 17.19 -6.04 25.42
CA THR A 86 17.87 -7.22 24.85
C THR A 86 17.27 -8.56 25.33
N LYS A 87 16.53 -8.56 26.45
CA LYS A 87 15.88 -9.78 26.95
C LYS A 87 14.69 -10.22 26.08
N ASN A 88 14.10 -9.31 25.32
CA ASN A 88 13.04 -9.65 24.39
C ASN A 88 13.65 -10.30 23.14
N PRO A 89 13.20 -11.55 22.79
CA PRO A 89 13.80 -12.31 21.71
C PRO A 89 13.62 -11.68 20.31
N HIS A 90 12.64 -10.79 20.18
CA HIS A 90 12.37 -10.10 18.91
C HIS A 90 13.24 -8.86 18.69
N VAL A 91 14.02 -8.42 19.67
CA VAL A 91 14.93 -7.28 19.53
C VAL A 91 16.27 -7.73 18.96
N VAL A 92 16.51 -7.41 17.68
CA VAL A 92 17.73 -7.81 16.95
C VAL A 92 18.77 -6.69 16.87
N GLY A 93 18.39 -5.43 17.10
CA GLY A 93 19.29 -4.29 17.05
C GLY A 93 18.88 -3.15 17.97
N GLN A 94 19.86 -2.41 18.45
CA GLN A 94 19.64 -1.27 19.36
C GLN A 94 20.67 -0.18 19.11
N ALA A 95 20.25 1.09 19.17
CA ALA A 95 21.13 2.24 19.10
C ALA A 95 20.59 3.41 19.94
N PRO A 96 21.42 4.00 20.82
CA PRO A 96 21.06 5.25 21.50
C PRO A 96 21.15 6.42 20.51
N PHE A 97 20.34 7.45 20.71
CA PHE A 97 20.35 8.64 19.86
C PHE A 97 19.99 9.89 20.64
N ILE A 98 20.50 11.03 20.16
CA ILE A 98 20.10 12.36 20.59
C ILE A 98 19.44 13.03 19.38
N GLU A 99 18.25 13.59 19.55
CA GLU A 99 17.51 14.20 18.46
C GLU A 99 17.00 15.59 18.83
N ALA A 100 17.13 16.53 17.91
CA ALA A 100 16.60 17.87 18.07
C ALA A 100 16.18 18.45 16.71
N GLN A 101 15.09 19.21 16.71
CA GLN A 101 14.73 20.05 15.57
C GLN A 101 15.69 21.24 15.52
N THR A 102 16.31 21.47 14.36
CA THR A 102 17.31 22.52 14.17
C THR A 102 17.10 23.22 12.84
N MET A 103 17.74 24.36 12.67
CA MET A 103 17.90 25.02 11.39
C MET A 103 19.35 24.87 10.91
N LEU A 104 19.53 24.51 9.66
CA LEU A 104 20.84 24.51 9.00
C LEU A 104 20.95 25.69 8.06
N THR A 105 22.08 26.36 8.08
CA THR A 105 22.31 27.54 7.25
C THR A 105 23.66 27.50 6.53
N ASN A 106 23.64 27.95 5.28
CA ASN A 106 24.86 28.23 4.51
C ASN A 106 24.69 29.57 3.76
N GLY A 107 25.29 30.64 4.27
CA GLY A 107 25.04 31.99 3.77
C GLY A 107 23.61 32.41 3.94
N GLN A 108 22.92 32.69 2.82
CA GLN A 108 21.51 33.08 2.82
C GLN A 108 20.54 31.87 2.71
N LYS A 109 21.03 30.68 2.44
CA LYS A 109 20.21 29.46 2.34
C LYS A 109 19.94 28.91 3.73
N VAL A 110 18.70 28.58 4.00
CA VAL A 110 18.23 28.08 5.31
C VAL A 110 17.27 26.93 5.09
N SER A 111 17.43 25.87 5.86
CA SER A 111 16.49 24.75 5.88
C SER A 111 16.28 24.23 7.30
N GLY A 112 15.05 23.88 7.65
CA GLY A 112 14.78 23.11 8.86
C GLY A 112 15.21 21.66 8.68
N ALA A 113 15.79 21.07 9.73
CA ALA A 113 16.15 19.66 9.72
C ALA A 113 16.11 19.05 11.13
N ILE A 114 15.88 17.76 11.18
CA ILE A 114 16.07 16.93 12.36
C ILE A 114 17.55 16.60 12.44
N LEU A 115 18.22 17.12 13.47
CA LEU A 115 19.58 16.78 13.77
C LEU A 115 19.59 15.56 14.68
N ARG A 116 20.20 14.48 14.22
CA ARG A 116 20.33 13.25 14.99
C ARG A 116 21.77 12.94 15.30
N GLY A 117 22.09 12.91 16.61
CA GLY A 117 23.38 12.47 17.12
C GLY A 117 23.38 10.94 17.27
N ILE A 118 24.29 10.28 16.60
CA ILE A 118 24.39 8.82 16.54
C ILE A 118 25.77 8.33 17.02
N LEU A 119 25.81 7.07 17.40
CA LEU A 119 27.07 6.33 17.57
C LEU A 119 27.29 5.47 16.32
N PRO A 120 28.31 5.77 15.48
CA PRO A 120 28.55 5.04 14.24
C PRO A 120 28.65 3.51 14.39
N ALA A 121 29.15 3.04 15.54
CA ALA A 121 29.28 1.60 15.83
C ALA A 121 27.94 0.89 16.09
N TYR A 122 26.90 1.63 16.48
CA TYR A 122 25.56 1.09 16.78
C TYR A 122 24.57 1.34 15.66
N GLU A 123 24.75 2.39 14.88
CA GLU A 123 23.82 2.83 13.85
C GLU A 123 23.48 1.74 12.81
N PRO A 124 24.44 0.97 12.27
CA PRO A 124 24.15 -0.08 11.29
C PRO A 124 23.25 -1.21 11.82
N ARG A 125 23.08 -1.30 13.15
CA ARG A 125 22.20 -2.30 13.76
C ARG A 125 20.72 -1.94 13.68
N VAL A 126 20.39 -0.67 13.43
CA VAL A 126 19.02 -0.13 13.49
C VAL A 126 18.62 0.68 12.25
N SER A 127 19.56 1.02 11.39
CA SER A 127 19.33 1.88 10.22
C SER A 127 20.21 1.46 9.04
N GLU A 128 19.67 1.55 7.84
CA GLU A 128 20.36 1.23 6.59
C GLU A 128 21.03 2.46 5.94
N VAL A 129 21.03 3.62 6.61
CA VAL A 129 21.66 4.85 6.08
C VAL A 129 23.10 4.63 5.62
N GLY A 130 23.86 3.78 6.34
CA GLY A 130 25.24 3.47 5.99
C GLY A 130 25.41 2.79 4.62
N GLU A 131 24.39 2.07 4.17
CA GLU A 131 24.35 1.38 2.87
C GLU A 131 23.95 2.33 1.73
N HIS A 132 23.33 3.45 2.07
CA HIS A 132 22.81 4.44 1.13
C HIS A 132 23.69 5.71 1.02
N MET A 133 24.96 5.62 1.39
CA MET A 133 25.90 6.75 1.26
C MET A 133 26.27 6.99 -0.20
N LEU A 134 26.05 8.22 -0.69
CA LEU A 134 26.50 8.67 -2.02
C LEU A 134 27.97 9.15 -1.98
N ALA A 135 28.36 9.79 -0.88
CA ALA A 135 29.70 10.29 -0.68
C ALA A 135 30.05 10.29 0.82
N GLY A 136 31.31 10.06 1.15
CA GLY A 136 31.75 9.88 2.53
C GLY A 136 31.32 8.52 3.12
N ARG A 137 31.49 8.36 4.42
CA ARG A 137 31.18 7.12 5.16
C ARG A 137 30.64 7.46 6.54
N LEU A 138 29.75 6.63 7.07
CA LEU A 138 29.14 6.84 8.38
C LEU A 138 30.15 6.76 9.52
N ASP A 139 31.18 5.90 9.42
CA ASP A 139 32.24 5.70 10.41
C ASP A 139 33.24 6.87 10.49
N GLN A 140 33.19 7.83 9.56
CA GLN A 140 33.97 9.05 9.61
C GLN A 140 33.48 10.04 10.68
N LEU A 141 32.26 9.90 11.18
CA LEU A 141 31.78 10.73 12.27
C LEU A 141 32.56 10.44 13.56
N ALA A 142 33.48 11.32 13.91
CA ALA A 142 34.29 11.20 15.10
C ALA A 142 33.91 12.25 16.16
N ALA A 143 34.03 11.88 17.42
CA ALA A 143 33.71 12.77 18.53
C ALA A 143 34.66 14.00 18.60
N GLY A 144 34.09 15.19 18.59
CA GLY A 144 34.84 16.45 18.70
C GLY A 144 35.28 17.10 17.40
N GLU A 145 35.16 16.39 16.27
CA GLU A 145 35.52 16.93 14.94
C GLU A 145 34.41 17.84 14.37
N PHE A 146 33.18 17.73 14.88
CA PHE A 146 32.01 18.48 14.41
C PHE A 146 31.75 18.26 12.93
N ASP A 147 31.74 16.98 12.56
CA ASP A 147 31.35 16.52 11.22
C ASP A 147 29.85 16.26 11.13
N ILE A 148 29.28 16.49 9.93
CA ILE A 148 27.85 16.30 9.65
C ILE A 148 27.67 15.53 8.35
N ILE A 149 26.74 14.59 8.35
CA ILE A 149 26.26 13.89 7.16
C ILE A 149 24.86 14.39 6.84
N LEU A 150 24.61 14.76 5.60
CA LEU A 150 23.37 15.37 5.14
C LEU A 150 22.66 14.45 4.16
N GLY A 151 21.32 14.48 4.18
CA GLY A 151 20.55 13.93 3.07
C GLY A 151 20.81 14.73 1.78
N LYS A 152 20.70 14.08 0.62
CA LYS A 152 20.99 14.65 -0.70
C LYS A 152 20.22 15.93 -0.99
N GLU A 153 18.90 15.90 -0.78
CA GLU A 153 18.05 17.06 -1.03
C GLU A 153 18.38 18.24 -0.09
N LEU A 154 18.71 17.93 1.18
CA LEU A 154 19.11 18.92 2.15
C LEU A 154 20.43 19.59 1.75
N ALA A 155 21.40 18.80 1.30
CA ALA A 155 22.68 19.32 0.80
C ALA A 155 22.48 20.20 -0.46
N GLN A 156 21.60 19.80 -1.38
CA GLN A 156 21.25 20.58 -2.57
C GLN A 156 20.56 21.90 -2.22
N LEU A 157 19.59 21.88 -1.30
CA LEU A 157 18.90 23.09 -0.83
C LEU A 157 19.86 24.08 -0.20
N LEU A 158 20.81 23.62 0.60
CA LEU A 158 21.83 24.44 1.23
C LEU A 158 22.95 24.82 0.24
N GLY A 159 23.07 24.11 -0.89
CA GLY A 159 24.12 24.30 -1.88
C GLY A 159 25.49 23.95 -1.35
N VAL A 160 25.60 22.82 -0.66
CA VAL A 160 26.84 22.34 -0.05
C VAL A 160 27.19 20.94 -0.56
N GLY A 161 28.50 20.68 -0.63
CA GLY A 161 29.09 19.38 -0.91
C GLY A 161 29.97 18.90 0.24
N VAL A 162 30.59 17.72 0.07
CA VAL A 162 31.54 17.17 1.05
C VAL A 162 32.75 18.11 1.18
N GLY A 163 33.12 18.41 2.40
CA GLY A 163 34.19 19.37 2.75
C GLY A 163 33.69 20.81 3.02
N ASP A 164 32.48 21.15 2.61
CA ASP A 164 31.89 22.45 2.88
C ASP A 164 31.46 22.60 4.35
N LYS A 165 31.21 23.83 4.77
CA LYS A 165 30.80 24.14 6.14
C LYS A 165 29.35 24.58 6.22
N VAL A 166 28.59 23.97 7.14
CA VAL A 166 27.18 24.28 7.44
C VAL A 166 27.09 24.74 8.89
N THR A 167 26.30 25.77 9.16
CA THR A 167 26.00 26.21 10.52
C THR A 167 24.70 25.63 11.00
N VAL A 168 24.75 24.89 12.11
CA VAL A 168 23.60 24.36 12.83
C VAL A 168 23.15 25.38 13.87
N VAL A 169 21.86 25.73 13.84
CA VAL A 169 21.19 26.65 14.75
C VAL A 169 20.19 25.86 15.57
N THR A 170 20.31 25.83 16.87
CA THR A 170 19.38 25.16 17.75
C THR A 170 18.33 26.12 18.28
N PRO A 171 17.10 25.67 18.56
CA PRO A 171 16.03 26.51 19.14
C PRO A 171 16.31 26.90 20.59
N GLN A 172 17.28 26.28 21.25
CA GLN A 172 17.65 26.58 22.62
C GLN A 172 18.31 27.95 22.71
N ILE A 173 17.73 28.83 23.51
CA ILE A 173 18.15 30.19 23.67
C ILE A 173 19.22 30.26 24.79
N ARG A 174 20.34 30.92 24.48
CA ARG A 174 21.32 31.32 25.49
C ARG A 174 21.06 32.77 25.87
N VAL A 175 20.73 32.99 27.14
CA VAL A 175 20.64 34.34 27.67
C VAL A 175 22.06 34.88 27.90
N THR A 176 22.41 35.96 27.22
CA THR A 176 23.70 36.67 27.38
C THR A 176 23.43 38.11 27.79
N PRO A 177 24.39 38.83 28.32
CA PRO A 177 24.24 40.25 28.63
C PRO A 177 23.82 41.10 27.42
N ALA A 178 24.07 40.62 26.19
CA ALA A 178 23.64 41.26 24.94
C ALA A 178 22.25 40.82 24.46
N GLY A 179 21.52 39.98 25.21
CA GLY A 179 20.18 39.47 24.88
C GLY A 179 20.13 37.96 24.69
N ALA A 180 18.93 37.50 24.29
CA ALA A 180 18.66 36.08 24.02
C ALA A 180 19.16 35.71 22.60
N MET A 181 20.15 34.85 22.52
CA MET A 181 20.75 34.41 21.24
C MET A 181 20.59 32.88 21.08
N PRO A 182 20.25 32.37 19.88
CA PRO A 182 20.27 30.93 19.62
C PRO A 182 21.68 30.40 19.65
N ARG A 183 21.83 29.11 19.93
CA ARG A 183 23.15 28.48 19.85
C ARG A 183 23.47 28.13 18.43
N LEU A 184 24.71 28.45 18.03
CA LEU A 184 25.24 28.23 16.69
C LEU A 184 26.51 27.40 16.79
N LYS A 185 26.63 26.41 15.92
CA LYS A 185 27.88 25.67 15.74
C LYS A 185 28.07 25.34 14.28
N ARG A 186 29.27 25.53 13.79
CA ARG A 186 29.68 25.20 12.43
C ARG A 186 30.18 23.77 12.39
N PHE A 187 29.66 23.02 11.41
CA PHE A 187 30.00 21.64 11.12
C PHE A 187 30.60 21.55 9.72
N THR A 188 31.47 20.55 9.49
CA THR A 188 32.00 20.20 8.17
C THR A 188 31.21 19.06 7.58
N VAL A 189 30.78 19.16 6.34
CA VAL A 189 30.05 18.08 5.66
C VAL A 189 31.00 16.93 5.34
N ALA A 190 30.89 15.82 6.07
CA ALA A 190 31.72 14.63 5.92
C ALA A 190 31.09 13.61 4.93
N GLY A 191 29.79 13.70 4.65
CA GLY A 191 29.11 12.77 3.73
C GLY A 191 27.74 13.22 3.34
N ILE A 192 27.24 12.57 2.29
CA ILE A 192 25.88 12.76 1.76
C ILE A 192 25.27 11.39 1.54
N PHE A 193 24.02 11.19 1.96
CA PHE A 193 23.25 9.97 1.75
C PHE A 193 21.99 10.23 0.92
N GLU A 194 21.45 9.18 0.28
CA GLU A 194 20.19 9.20 -0.43
C GLU A 194 19.45 7.88 -0.21
N VAL A 195 18.33 7.92 0.49
CA VAL A 195 17.49 6.75 0.76
C VAL A 195 16.24 6.71 -0.10
N GLY A 196 16.03 7.74 -0.92
CA GLY A 196 14.86 7.86 -1.79
C GLY A 196 13.57 8.22 -1.04
N MET A 197 13.68 8.84 0.14
CA MET A 197 12.54 9.36 0.91
C MET A 197 12.79 10.82 1.28
N GLY A 198 11.94 11.72 0.75
CA GLY A 198 12.09 13.16 0.97
C GLY A 198 12.08 13.58 2.42
N GLU A 199 11.40 12.85 3.31
CA GLU A 199 11.41 13.13 4.73
C GLU A 199 12.83 12.99 5.32
N TYR A 200 13.61 12.01 4.89
CA TYR A 200 14.99 11.79 5.32
C TYR A 200 15.98 12.56 4.45
N ASP A 201 15.83 12.50 3.14
CA ASP A 201 16.76 13.10 2.19
C ASP A 201 16.77 14.64 2.29
N ARG A 202 15.63 15.23 2.68
CA ARG A 202 15.48 16.68 2.87
C ARG A 202 15.51 17.13 4.33
N GLY A 203 15.16 16.23 5.26
CA GLY A 203 14.87 16.59 6.64
C GLY A 203 15.85 16.06 7.68
N LEU A 204 16.77 15.16 7.33
CA LEU A 204 17.64 14.51 8.30
C LEU A 204 19.12 14.94 8.13
N ALA A 205 19.76 15.24 9.26
CA ALA A 205 21.21 15.48 9.37
C ALA A 205 21.77 14.62 10.51
N LEU A 206 22.87 13.91 10.25
CA LEU A 206 23.53 13.03 11.22
C LEU A 206 24.84 13.63 11.68
N ILE A 207 25.07 13.58 12.99
CA ILE A 207 26.32 14.00 13.64
C ILE A 207 26.74 12.97 14.69
N HIS A 208 27.97 13.07 15.19
CA HIS A 208 28.38 12.23 16.31
C HIS A 208 27.58 12.57 17.58
N MET A 209 27.15 11.56 18.35
CA MET A 209 26.30 11.72 19.54
C MET A 209 26.91 12.65 20.59
N GLN A 210 28.25 12.59 20.81
CA GLN A 210 28.89 13.48 21.75
C GLN A 210 28.86 14.95 21.30
N ASP A 211 28.94 15.21 20.00
CA ASP A 211 28.84 16.56 19.47
C ASP A 211 27.41 17.10 19.54
N ALA A 212 26.43 16.23 19.38
CA ALA A 212 25.03 16.55 19.66
C ALA A 212 24.82 16.92 21.14
N ALA A 213 25.34 16.11 22.07
CA ALA A 213 25.29 16.38 23.50
C ALA A 213 25.92 17.73 23.87
N ARG A 214 27.11 18.03 23.29
CA ARG A 214 27.79 19.34 23.50
C ARG A 214 27.00 20.52 22.96
N LEU A 215 26.43 20.36 21.73
CA LEU A 215 25.63 21.39 21.07
C LEU A 215 24.36 21.72 21.87
N LEU A 216 23.67 20.67 22.35
CA LEU A 216 22.43 20.78 23.09
C LEU A 216 22.62 20.96 24.61
N LYS A 217 23.84 20.89 25.10
CA LYS A 217 24.20 20.90 26.53
C LYS A 217 23.42 19.84 27.33
N LEU A 218 23.35 18.66 26.81
CA LEU A 218 22.90 17.51 27.59
C LEU A 218 24.09 17.06 28.42
N GLU A 219 24.03 17.26 29.73
CA GLU A 219 25.12 16.87 30.64
C GLU A 219 25.23 15.36 30.75
N GLU A 220 24.12 14.67 30.82
CA GLU A 220 24.01 13.22 30.85
C GLU A 220 22.70 12.77 30.10
N GLY A 221 22.75 11.59 29.49
CA GLY A 221 21.60 10.99 28.87
C GLY A 221 21.48 11.15 27.36
N VAL A 222 20.43 10.58 26.83
CA VAL A 222 20.10 10.56 25.40
C VAL A 222 18.61 10.88 25.22
N THR A 223 18.16 11.20 24.00
CA THR A 223 16.72 11.37 23.71
C THR A 223 16.00 10.05 23.85
N GLY A 224 16.64 8.94 23.45
CA GLY A 224 16.09 7.61 23.55
C GLY A 224 16.98 6.53 22.94
N VAL A 225 16.45 5.32 22.94
CA VAL A 225 17.06 4.13 22.33
C VAL A 225 16.14 3.64 21.23
N ARG A 226 16.67 3.53 20.00
CA ARG A 226 15.97 2.93 18.86
C ARG A 226 16.19 1.43 18.86
N LEU A 227 15.10 0.69 18.52
CA LEU A 227 15.09 -0.75 18.46
C LEU A 227 14.77 -1.21 17.03
N LYS A 228 15.50 -2.21 16.54
CA LYS A 228 15.17 -3.00 15.35
C LYS A 228 14.68 -4.36 15.81
N LEU A 229 13.51 -4.79 15.30
CA LEU A 229 12.92 -6.08 15.59
C LEU A 229 13.13 -7.01 14.38
N ASP A 230 13.11 -8.31 14.61
CA ASP A 230 13.11 -9.35 13.57
C ASP A 230 11.85 -9.28 12.69
N ASP A 231 10.69 -9.01 13.30
CA ASP A 231 9.45 -8.72 12.61
C ASP A 231 8.90 -7.36 13.08
N LEU A 232 8.82 -6.44 12.15
CA LEU A 232 8.31 -5.10 12.41
C LEU A 232 6.82 -5.07 12.80
N TYR A 233 6.03 -6.08 12.42
CA TYR A 233 4.61 -6.16 12.78
C TYR A 233 4.39 -6.48 14.25
N LEU A 234 5.39 -7.05 14.90
CA LEU A 234 5.39 -7.27 16.34
C LEU A 234 5.67 -6.00 17.14
N ALA A 235 6.06 -4.89 16.49
CA ALA A 235 6.42 -3.65 17.17
C ALA A 235 5.34 -3.13 18.17
N PRO A 236 4.03 -3.14 17.88
CA PRO A 236 3.03 -2.74 18.87
C PRO A 236 2.93 -3.67 20.08
N GLU A 237 3.14 -4.98 19.87
CA GLU A 237 3.11 -5.99 20.94
C GLU A 237 4.37 -5.89 21.79
N VAL A 238 5.53 -5.91 21.18
CA VAL A 238 6.84 -5.77 21.84
C VAL A 238 6.94 -4.44 22.58
N SER A 239 6.42 -3.34 22.02
CA SER A 239 6.42 -2.04 22.69
C SER A 239 5.55 -2.04 23.96
N ARG A 240 4.44 -2.78 23.97
CA ARG A 240 3.59 -2.94 25.15
C ARG A 240 4.29 -3.78 26.21
N GLU A 241 4.86 -4.92 25.82
CA GLU A 241 5.64 -5.78 26.71
C GLU A 241 6.81 -5.03 27.38
N LEU A 242 7.57 -4.28 26.56
CA LEU A 242 8.68 -3.48 27.07
C LEU A 242 8.21 -2.36 28.01
N ALA A 243 7.07 -1.74 27.71
CA ALA A 243 6.51 -0.72 28.59
C ALA A 243 6.09 -1.28 29.97
N GLU A 244 5.69 -2.56 30.04
CA GLU A 244 5.33 -3.26 31.29
C GLU A 244 6.58 -3.74 32.06
N GLN A 245 7.67 -4.07 31.36
CA GLN A 245 8.88 -4.65 31.95
C GLN A 245 9.90 -3.60 32.40
N LEU A 246 9.88 -2.41 31.80
CA LEU A 246 10.84 -1.35 32.11
C LEU A 246 10.48 -0.67 33.44
N PRO A 247 11.37 -0.70 34.45
CA PRO A 247 11.13 -0.02 35.73
C PRO A 247 11.29 1.47 35.55
N GLY A 248 10.22 2.24 35.76
CA GLY A 248 10.32 3.70 35.73
C GLY A 248 9.37 4.38 34.77
N VAL A 249 9.63 5.67 34.49
CA VAL A 249 8.77 6.51 33.64
C VAL A 249 9.31 6.53 32.23
N TYR A 250 9.25 5.37 31.54
CA TYR A 250 9.63 5.24 30.16
C TYR A 250 8.41 5.38 29.24
N ARG A 251 8.64 5.98 28.10
CA ARG A 251 7.69 5.99 27.01
C ARG A 251 8.23 5.08 25.90
N VAL A 252 7.57 3.94 25.72
CA VAL A 252 7.84 3.07 24.58
C VAL A 252 6.85 3.42 23.47
N SER A 253 7.33 3.76 22.32
CA SER A 253 6.53 4.06 21.14
C SER A 253 7.01 3.22 19.96
N ASP A 254 6.08 2.76 19.15
CA ASP A 254 6.36 2.03 17.93
C ASP A 254 6.19 2.91 16.68
N TRP A 255 6.66 2.42 15.55
CA TRP A 255 6.58 3.10 14.25
C TRP A 255 5.14 3.43 13.82
N THR A 256 4.14 2.64 14.24
CA THR A 256 2.73 2.89 13.90
C THR A 256 2.18 4.14 14.58
N PHE A 257 2.75 4.50 15.72
CA PHE A 257 2.41 5.74 16.42
C PHE A 257 3.00 6.96 15.72
N GLN A 258 4.26 6.88 15.27
CA GLN A 258 4.93 7.97 14.56
C GLN A 258 4.26 8.25 13.20
N HIS A 259 3.88 7.20 12.47
CA HIS A 259 3.25 7.29 11.16
C HIS A 259 1.72 7.07 11.19
N ARG A 260 1.05 7.41 12.28
CA ARG A 260 -0.41 7.21 12.46
C ARG A 260 -1.23 7.79 11.31
N ASN A 261 -0.87 8.97 10.81
CA ASN A 261 -1.57 9.62 9.71
C ASN A 261 -1.48 8.81 8.42
N PHE A 262 -0.32 8.24 8.13
CA PHE A 262 -0.10 7.35 6.99
C PHE A 262 -0.98 6.10 7.08
N PHE A 263 -1.00 5.41 8.23
CA PHE A 263 -1.87 4.24 8.41
C PHE A 263 -3.35 4.55 8.40
N SER A 264 -3.74 5.72 8.89
CA SER A 264 -5.12 6.21 8.79
C SER A 264 -5.50 6.45 7.34
N ALA A 265 -4.60 7.03 6.54
CA ALA A 265 -4.79 7.21 5.10
C ALA A 265 -4.94 5.86 4.37
N LEU A 266 -4.07 4.88 4.64
CA LEU A 266 -4.16 3.54 4.08
C LEU A 266 -5.48 2.82 4.41
N ARG A 267 -5.97 2.95 5.67
CA ARG A 267 -7.28 2.39 6.05
C ARG A 267 -8.43 3.05 5.30
N THR A 268 -8.37 4.37 5.13
CA THR A 268 -9.37 5.13 4.38
C THR A 268 -9.35 4.73 2.92
N GLU A 269 -8.17 4.58 2.33
CA GLU A 269 -7.96 4.11 0.98
C GLU A 269 -8.56 2.71 0.76
N LYS A 270 -8.28 1.75 1.65
CA LYS A 270 -8.90 0.41 1.59
C LYS A 270 -10.43 0.46 1.60
N ARG A 271 -11.02 1.35 2.40
CA ARG A 271 -12.49 1.55 2.41
C ARG A 271 -13.00 2.12 1.09
N MET A 272 -12.31 3.11 0.54
CA MET A 272 -12.66 3.70 -0.77
C MET A 272 -12.52 2.67 -1.89
N MET A 273 -11.45 1.86 -1.88
CA MET A 273 -11.28 0.78 -2.85
C MET A 273 -12.39 -0.26 -2.73
N SER A 274 -12.79 -0.66 -1.53
CA SER A 274 -13.92 -1.57 -1.31
C SER A 274 -15.24 -1.00 -1.87
N LEU A 275 -15.45 0.31 -1.75
CA LEU A 275 -16.63 0.98 -2.30
C LEU A 275 -16.60 1.00 -3.83
N ILE A 276 -15.44 1.31 -4.43
CA ILE A 276 -15.26 1.27 -5.90
C ILE A 276 -15.46 -0.15 -6.42
N LEU A 277 -14.90 -1.16 -5.73
CA LEU A 277 -15.11 -2.57 -6.03
C LEU A 277 -16.59 -2.93 -6.04
N PHE A 278 -17.31 -2.54 -4.99
CA PHE A 278 -18.75 -2.76 -4.90
C PHE A 278 -19.51 -2.11 -6.07
N LEU A 279 -19.13 -0.91 -6.46
CA LEU A 279 -19.75 -0.18 -7.56
C LEU A 279 -19.50 -0.85 -8.92
N ILE A 280 -18.28 -1.30 -9.19
CA ILE A 280 -17.94 -2.05 -10.41
C ILE A 280 -18.73 -3.34 -10.49
N VAL A 281 -18.82 -4.06 -9.37
CA VAL A 281 -19.61 -5.29 -9.27
C VAL A 281 -21.10 -5.01 -9.46
N ALA A 282 -21.65 -3.93 -8.91
CA ALA A 282 -23.03 -3.52 -9.11
C ALA A 282 -23.34 -3.23 -10.59
N VAL A 283 -22.42 -2.56 -11.29
CA VAL A 283 -22.55 -2.31 -12.75
C VAL A 283 -22.54 -3.62 -13.53
N ALA A 284 -21.65 -4.55 -13.18
CA ALA A 284 -21.60 -5.88 -13.82
C ALA A 284 -22.92 -6.66 -13.57
N ALA A 285 -23.45 -6.64 -12.35
CA ALA A 285 -24.73 -7.26 -12.02
C ALA A 285 -25.89 -6.66 -12.81
N PHE A 286 -25.94 -5.33 -12.91
CA PHE A 286 -26.97 -4.65 -13.70
C PHE A 286 -26.91 -5.03 -15.19
N ASN A 287 -25.70 -5.13 -15.74
CA ASN A 287 -25.49 -5.59 -17.12
C ASN A 287 -26.05 -7.01 -17.33
N ILE A 288 -25.76 -7.94 -16.39
CA ILE A 288 -26.27 -9.31 -16.44
C ILE A 288 -27.81 -9.35 -16.39
N VAL A 289 -28.41 -8.60 -15.45
CA VAL A 289 -29.88 -8.51 -15.33
C VAL A 289 -30.49 -8.03 -16.64
N SER A 290 -29.99 -6.93 -17.19
CA SER A 290 -30.51 -6.33 -18.43
C SER A 290 -30.41 -7.30 -19.61
N THR A 291 -29.24 -7.95 -19.75
CA THR A 291 -28.99 -8.93 -20.81
C THR A 291 -29.93 -10.13 -20.70
N LEU A 292 -30.05 -10.72 -19.50
CA LEU A 292 -30.92 -11.90 -19.31
C LEU A 292 -32.38 -11.56 -19.45
N VAL A 293 -32.82 -10.37 -19.02
CA VAL A 293 -34.23 -9.93 -19.26
C VAL A 293 -34.50 -9.83 -20.76
N MET A 294 -33.57 -9.31 -21.54
CA MET A 294 -33.70 -9.23 -22.99
C MET A 294 -33.74 -10.62 -23.63
N VAL A 295 -32.84 -11.53 -23.22
CA VAL A 295 -32.82 -12.91 -23.70
C VAL A 295 -34.16 -13.65 -23.36
N VAL A 296 -34.68 -13.45 -22.13
CA VAL A 296 -35.98 -14.01 -21.73
C VAL A 296 -37.09 -13.47 -22.60
N THR A 297 -37.09 -12.17 -22.90
CA THR A 297 -38.14 -11.57 -23.75
C THR A 297 -38.09 -12.11 -25.18
N ASP A 298 -36.91 -12.27 -25.75
CA ASP A 298 -36.71 -12.81 -27.10
C ASP A 298 -37.03 -14.31 -27.19
N LYS A 299 -36.99 -15.04 -26.07
CA LYS A 299 -37.29 -16.47 -25.97
C LYS A 299 -38.67 -16.78 -25.42
N GLN A 300 -39.59 -15.80 -25.39
CA GLN A 300 -40.91 -16.00 -24.81
C GLN A 300 -41.72 -17.09 -25.53
N SER A 301 -41.67 -17.16 -26.87
CA SER A 301 -42.34 -18.21 -27.64
C SER A 301 -41.74 -19.60 -27.36
N ASP A 302 -40.43 -19.71 -27.34
CA ASP A 302 -39.76 -20.98 -26.99
C ASP A 302 -40.16 -21.45 -25.57
N ILE A 303 -40.22 -20.51 -24.59
CA ILE A 303 -40.68 -20.80 -23.24
C ILE A 303 -42.13 -21.26 -23.22
N ALA A 304 -43.01 -20.62 -23.98
CA ALA A 304 -44.41 -20.97 -24.08
C ALA A 304 -44.59 -22.40 -24.63
N ILE A 305 -43.88 -22.76 -25.71
CA ILE A 305 -43.88 -24.11 -26.28
C ILE A 305 -43.39 -25.14 -25.24
N LEU A 306 -42.30 -24.88 -24.54
CA LEU A 306 -41.79 -25.77 -23.50
C LEU A 306 -42.82 -25.98 -22.38
N ARG A 307 -43.55 -24.94 -22.00
CA ARG A 307 -44.61 -25.02 -20.98
C ARG A 307 -45.85 -25.77 -21.43
N THR A 308 -46.23 -25.64 -22.69
CA THR A 308 -47.33 -26.46 -23.25
C THR A 308 -46.97 -27.94 -23.36
N LEU A 309 -45.66 -28.26 -23.51
CA LEU A 309 -45.12 -29.62 -23.44
C LEU A 309 -45.01 -30.18 -22.02
N GLY A 310 -45.44 -29.42 -21.00
CA GLY A 310 -45.49 -29.88 -19.60
C GLY A 310 -44.27 -29.55 -18.75
N ILE A 311 -43.35 -28.70 -19.20
CA ILE A 311 -42.23 -28.27 -18.39
C ILE A 311 -42.71 -27.34 -17.26
N SER A 312 -42.26 -27.63 -16.03
CA SER A 312 -42.67 -26.87 -14.85
C SER A 312 -42.05 -25.45 -14.85
N PRO A 313 -42.70 -24.44 -14.21
CA PRO A 313 -42.10 -23.10 -14.02
C PRO A 313 -40.74 -23.13 -13.33
N ARG A 314 -40.56 -24.07 -12.41
CA ARG A 314 -39.25 -24.23 -11.70
C ARG A 314 -38.15 -24.71 -12.65
N SER A 315 -38.46 -25.62 -13.57
CA SER A 315 -37.52 -26.09 -14.59
C SER A 315 -37.16 -24.98 -15.58
N VAL A 316 -38.12 -24.12 -15.97
CA VAL A 316 -37.84 -22.92 -16.78
C VAL A 316 -36.92 -21.99 -16.05
N MET A 317 -37.17 -21.70 -14.77
CA MET A 317 -36.28 -20.91 -13.94
C MET A 317 -34.87 -21.51 -13.88
N GLY A 318 -34.72 -22.82 -13.69
CA GLY A 318 -33.47 -23.56 -13.68
C GLY A 318 -32.67 -23.40 -14.98
N ILE A 319 -33.34 -23.42 -16.16
CA ILE A 319 -32.66 -23.21 -17.46
C ILE A 319 -31.96 -21.86 -17.53
N PHE A 320 -32.62 -20.78 -17.11
CA PHE A 320 -32.03 -19.42 -17.15
C PHE A 320 -30.97 -19.19 -16.05
N ILE A 321 -31.15 -19.83 -14.88
CA ILE A 321 -30.10 -19.81 -13.85
C ILE A 321 -28.81 -20.49 -14.36
N ILE A 322 -28.93 -21.65 -15.02
CA ILE A 322 -27.78 -22.36 -15.60
C ILE A 322 -27.15 -21.53 -16.72
N GLN A 323 -27.95 -20.87 -17.55
CA GLN A 323 -27.42 -19.99 -18.58
C GLN A 323 -26.63 -18.84 -17.99
N GLY A 324 -27.17 -18.12 -17.01
CA GLY A 324 -26.49 -17.02 -16.34
C GLY A 324 -25.25 -17.48 -15.56
N ALA A 325 -25.34 -18.62 -14.85
CA ALA A 325 -24.22 -19.24 -14.14
C ALA A 325 -23.07 -19.60 -15.12
N THR A 326 -23.40 -20.09 -16.32
CA THR A 326 -22.41 -20.42 -17.35
C THR A 326 -21.69 -19.16 -17.86
N ILE A 327 -22.45 -18.08 -18.15
CA ILE A 327 -21.90 -16.79 -18.56
C ILE A 327 -21.00 -16.23 -17.46
N GLY A 328 -21.47 -16.25 -16.22
CA GLY A 328 -20.73 -15.78 -15.06
C GLY A 328 -19.45 -16.57 -14.81
N PHE A 329 -19.55 -17.90 -14.86
CA PHE A 329 -18.40 -18.79 -14.64
C PHE A 329 -17.31 -18.58 -15.70
N VAL A 330 -17.67 -18.60 -16.98
CA VAL A 330 -16.71 -18.40 -18.07
C VAL A 330 -16.13 -16.98 -18.04
N GLY A 331 -16.98 -15.96 -17.83
CA GLY A 331 -16.54 -14.57 -17.71
C GLY A 331 -15.56 -14.36 -16.55
N THR A 332 -15.86 -14.92 -15.37
CA THR A 332 -14.98 -14.86 -14.21
C THR A 332 -13.66 -15.61 -14.45
N LEU A 333 -13.70 -16.81 -15.06
CA LEU A 333 -12.51 -17.62 -15.31
C LEU A 333 -11.58 -16.93 -16.33
N LEU A 334 -12.13 -16.35 -17.39
CA LEU A 334 -11.37 -15.53 -18.33
C LEU A 334 -10.84 -14.25 -17.66
N GLY A 335 -11.63 -13.67 -16.77
CA GLY A 335 -11.24 -12.51 -15.98
C GLY A 335 -10.06 -12.79 -15.04
N ILE A 336 -10.07 -13.94 -14.37
CA ILE A 336 -8.95 -14.39 -13.53
C ILE A 336 -7.69 -14.55 -14.39
N GLY A 337 -7.78 -15.30 -15.48
CA GLY A 337 -6.63 -15.50 -16.37
C GLY A 337 -6.08 -14.20 -16.93
N GLY A 338 -6.94 -13.30 -17.41
CA GLY A 338 -6.55 -11.99 -17.93
C GLY A 338 -5.98 -11.07 -16.84
N GLY A 339 -6.59 -11.07 -15.64
CA GLY A 339 -6.15 -10.27 -14.50
C GLY A 339 -4.77 -10.69 -13.99
N ILE A 340 -4.52 -11.99 -13.85
CA ILE A 340 -3.22 -12.53 -13.46
C ILE A 340 -2.15 -12.19 -14.51
N LEU A 341 -2.45 -12.43 -15.79
CA LEU A 341 -1.52 -12.12 -16.88
C LEU A 341 -1.19 -10.62 -16.92
N LEU A 342 -2.19 -9.77 -16.75
CA LEU A 342 -1.99 -8.32 -16.71
C LEU A 342 -1.13 -7.92 -15.51
N SER A 343 -1.45 -8.40 -14.30
CA SER A 343 -0.73 -8.06 -13.07
C SER A 343 0.74 -8.50 -13.11
N LEU A 344 1.03 -9.70 -13.63
CA LEU A 344 2.40 -10.21 -13.73
C LEU A 344 3.26 -9.46 -14.78
N ASN A 345 2.63 -8.88 -15.79
CA ASN A 345 3.35 -8.18 -16.87
C ASN A 345 3.18 -6.66 -16.80
N LEU A 346 2.55 -6.15 -15.74
CA LEU A 346 2.16 -4.75 -15.66
C LEU A 346 3.37 -3.80 -15.77
N GLU A 347 4.45 -4.10 -15.08
CA GLU A 347 5.68 -3.31 -15.13
C GLU A 347 6.24 -3.21 -16.57
N SER A 348 6.29 -4.33 -17.27
CA SER A 348 6.76 -4.38 -18.67
C SER A 348 5.83 -3.63 -19.63
N ILE A 349 4.50 -3.74 -19.40
CA ILE A 349 3.49 -3.05 -20.19
C ILE A 349 3.60 -1.54 -20.00
N VAL A 350 3.69 -1.09 -18.74
CA VAL A 350 3.81 0.34 -18.42
C VAL A 350 5.09 0.92 -19.00
N LYS A 351 6.24 0.26 -18.82
CA LYS A 351 7.52 0.68 -19.43
C LYS A 351 7.42 0.78 -20.97
N SER A 352 6.73 -0.17 -21.60
CA SER A 352 6.54 -0.15 -23.05
C SER A 352 5.66 1.04 -23.49
N ILE A 353 4.63 1.36 -22.72
CA ILE A 353 3.76 2.51 -22.98
C ILE A 353 4.52 3.82 -22.75
N GLU A 354 5.30 3.94 -21.67
CA GLU A 354 6.15 5.11 -21.40
C GLU A 354 7.14 5.38 -22.53
N GLN A 355 7.77 4.32 -23.04
CA GLN A 355 8.70 4.43 -24.18
C GLN A 355 7.98 4.84 -25.47
N LEU A 356 6.78 4.29 -25.73
CA LEU A 356 6.00 4.58 -26.95
C LEU A 356 5.52 6.03 -26.98
N PHE A 357 5.06 6.56 -25.84
CA PHE A 357 4.51 7.92 -25.73
C PHE A 357 5.53 8.95 -25.25
N ASN A 358 6.75 8.52 -24.90
CA ASN A 358 7.82 9.35 -24.34
C ASN A 358 7.36 10.17 -23.12
N VAL A 359 6.57 9.53 -22.24
CA VAL A 359 6.00 10.11 -21.01
C VAL A 359 6.39 9.21 -19.84
N ASN A 360 6.83 9.79 -18.74
CA ASN A 360 7.00 9.08 -17.49
C ASN A 360 5.72 9.25 -16.66
N PHE A 361 5.01 8.17 -16.36
CA PHE A 361 3.80 8.22 -15.51
C PHE A 361 4.14 8.48 -14.05
N LEU A 362 5.29 7.95 -13.59
CA LEU A 362 5.78 8.15 -12.25
C LEU A 362 7.07 8.95 -12.33
N ASP A 363 7.04 10.19 -11.82
CA ASP A 363 8.26 10.97 -11.64
C ASP A 363 8.99 10.45 -10.39
N PRO A 364 10.20 9.86 -10.53
CA PRO A 364 10.96 9.36 -9.39
C PRO A 364 11.21 10.40 -8.29
N ASN A 365 11.25 11.68 -8.66
CA ASN A 365 11.45 12.78 -7.71
C ASN A 365 10.20 13.10 -6.87
N ILE A 366 9.00 12.70 -7.34
CA ILE A 366 7.74 12.97 -6.65
C ILE A 366 7.25 11.74 -5.89
N TYR A 367 7.32 10.57 -6.54
CA TYR A 367 6.73 9.34 -6.01
C TYR A 367 7.75 8.40 -5.38
N TYR A 368 9.06 8.70 -5.49
CA TYR A 368 10.17 7.87 -4.98
C TYR A 368 10.18 6.43 -5.50
N ILE A 369 9.35 6.13 -6.50
CA ILE A 369 9.20 4.83 -7.14
C ILE A 369 9.41 5.03 -8.65
N SER A 370 10.38 4.33 -9.22
CA SER A 370 10.73 4.42 -10.66
C SER A 370 9.92 3.46 -11.53
N THR A 371 9.24 2.51 -10.94
CA THR A 371 8.44 1.49 -11.64
C THR A 371 7.12 1.30 -10.92
N LEU A 372 6.05 0.97 -11.68
CA LEU A 372 4.75 0.69 -11.08
C LEU A 372 4.80 -0.72 -10.46
N PRO A 373 4.87 -0.84 -9.12
CA PRO A 373 4.96 -2.14 -8.46
C PRO A 373 3.63 -2.88 -8.57
N SER A 374 3.69 -4.19 -8.74
CA SER A 374 2.52 -5.07 -8.73
C SER A 374 2.80 -6.28 -7.84
N ASP A 375 1.98 -6.49 -6.82
CA ASP A 375 2.07 -7.62 -5.90
C ASP A 375 0.73 -8.37 -5.88
N LEU A 376 0.70 -9.55 -6.51
CA LEU A 376 -0.51 -10.35 -6.67
C LEU A 376 -0.74 -11.21 -5.41
N HIS A 377 -1.82 -10.94 -4.69
CA HIS A 377 -2.25 -11.75 -3.56
C HIS A 377 -3.35 -12.74 -3.99
N TRP A 378 -3.14 -14.03 -3.74
CA TRP A 378 -4.10 -15.08 -4.07
C TRP A 378 -5.42 -14.97 -3.30
N ASP A 379 -5.38 -14.42 -2.10
CA ASP A 379 -6.58 -14.15 -1.28
C ASP A 379 -7.48 -13.12 -1.94
N ASP A 380 -6.91 -12.08 -2.56
CA ASP A 380 -7.66 -11.08 -3.31
C ASP A 380 -8.28 -11.69 -4.56
N VAL A 381 -7.50 -12.48 -5.32
CA VAL A 381 -8.01 -13.21 -6.50
C VAL A 381 -9.17 -14.12 -6.12
N GLY A 382 -9.05 -14.87 -5.03
CA GLY A 382 -10.10 -15.73 -4.50
C GLY A 382 -11.36 -14.95 -4.11
N THR A 383 -11.19 -13.88 -3.36
CA THR A 383 -12.30 -13.03 -2.88
C THR A 383 -13.04 -12.37 -4.05
N ILE A 384 -12.33 -11.79 -5.02
CA ILE A 384 -12.91 -11.18 -6.21
C ILE A 384 -13.69 -12.23 -7.02
N SER A 385 -13.07 -13.39 -7.26
CA SER A 385 -13.64 -14.45 -8.08
C SER A 385 -14.93 -15.01 -7.50
N ILE A 386 -14.92 -15.31 -6.21
CA ILE A 386 -16.09 -15.83 -5.49
C ILE A 386 -17.19 -14.76 -5.46
N SER A 387 -16.84 -13.51 -5.15
CA SER A 387 -17.81 -12.41 -5.10
C SER A 387 -18.43 -12.13 -6.47
N ALA A 388 -17.63 -12.07 -7.54
CA ALA A 388 -18.13 -11.87 -8.90
C ALA A 388 -19.08 -13.00 -9.34
N PHE A 389 -18.72 -14.24 -9.04
CA PHE A 389 -19.58 -15.38 -9.37
C PHE A 389 -20.87 -15.38 -8.56
N LEU A 390 -20.83 -15.13 -7.23
CA LEU A 390 -22.02 -15.07 -6.38
C LEU A 390 -22.97 -13.96 -6.81
N ILE A 391 -22.43 -12.78 -7.13
CA ILE A 391 -23.24 -11.66 -7.60
C ILE A 391 -23.86 -11.96 -8.94
N THR A 392 -23.15 -12.63 -9.84
CA THR A 392 -23.71 -13.12 -11.10
C THR A 392 -24.88 -14.06 -10.86
N LEU A 393 -24.76 -15.01 -9.94
CA LEU A 393 -25.86 -15.91 -9.58
C LEU A 393 -27.07 -15.15 -9.02
N VAL A 394 -26.86 -14.21 -8.11
CA VAL A 394 -27.94 -13.39 -7.53
C VAL A 394 -28.60 -12.55 -8.63
N ALA A 395 -27.83 -11.94 -9.51
CA ALA A 395 -28.33 -11.14 -10.63
C ALA A 395 -29.19 -11.96 -11.60
N THR A 396 -28.92 -13.26 -11.75
CA THR A 396 -29.72 -14.13 -12.64
C THR A 396 -31.05 -14.50 -12.06
N LEU A 397 -31.29 -14.40 -10.76
CA LEU A 397 -32.55 -14.84 -10.11
C LEU A 397 -33.76 -14.05 -10.61
N TYR A 398 -33.65 -12.74 -10.75
CA TYR A 398 -34.77 -11.90 -11.19
C TYR A 398 -35.20 -12.21 -12.64
N PRO A 399 -34.32 -12.25 -13.65
CA PRO A 399 -34.69 -12.63 -15.00
C PRO A 399 -35.28 -14.06 -15.10
N ALA A 400 -34.65 -15.00 -14.38
CA ALA A 400 -35.09 -16.39 -14.35
C ALA A 400 -36.52 -16.54 -13.73
N TRP A 401 -36.79 -15.80 -12.65
CA TRP A 401 -38.11 -15.74 -12.05
C TRP A 401 -39.15 -15.15 -13.03
N ARG A 402 -38.79 -14.07 -13.74
CA ARG A 402 -39.65 -13.47 -14.77
C ARG A 402 -39.96 -14.47 -15.90
N ALA A 403 -38.96 -15.22 -16.38
CA ALA A 403 -39.14 -16.27 -17.37
C ALA A 403 -40.14 -17.36 -16.91
N SER A 404 -40.07 -17.76 -15.65
CA SER A 404 -40.97 -18.77 -15.08
C SER A 404 -42.44 -18.35 -15.05
N ARG A 405 -42.75 -17.07 -15.09
CA ARG A 405 -44.07 -16.48 -15.06
C ARG A 405 -44.68 -16.22 -16.44
N THR A 406 -44.01 -16.53 -17.55
CA THR A 406 -44.51 -16.38 -18.90
C THR A 406 -45.77 -17.24 -19.09
N GLN A 407 -46.87 -16.61 -19.50
CA GLN A 407 -48.13 -17.29 -19.76
C GLN A 407 -48.16 -17.80 -21.20
N PRO A 408 -48.34 -19.12 -21.44
CA PRO A 408 -48.30 -19.68 -22.80
C PRO A 408 -49.35 -19.10 -23.74
N ALA A 409 -50.57 -18.84 -23.24
CA ALA A 409 -51.68 -18.31 -24.05
C ALA A 409 -51.39 -16.89 -24.57
N GLU A 410 -50.75 -16.04 -23.80
CA GLU A 410 -50.40 -14.67 -24.22
C GLU A 410 -49.21 -14.66 -25.18
N ALA A 411 -48.20 -15.47 -24.89
CA ALA A 411 -46.98 -15.49 -25.69
C ALA A 411 -47.19 -16.05 -27.11
N LEU A 412 -48.11 -16.98 -27.30
CA LEU A 412 -48.45 -17.59 -28.62
C LEU A 412 -49.50 -16.82 -29.40
N ARG A 413 -50.20 -15.84 -28.81
CA ARG A 413 -51.23 -15.03 -29.47
C ARG A 413 -50.65 -13.90 -30.34
N TYR A 414 -49.41 -13.51 -30.08
CA TYR A 414 -48.74 -12.37 -30.75
C TYR A 414 -47.74 -12.80 -31.81
N GLU A 415 -47.70 -14.08 -32.23
CA GLU A 415 -47.11 -14.56 -33.47
C GLU A 415 -48.17 -14.60 -34.55
#